data_2b55deca03a478480819ac1d33b1b2ce
#
_entry.id   2b55deca03a478480819ac1d33b1b2ce
#
_cell.length_a   1.000
_cell.length_b   1.000
_cell.length_c   1.000
_cell.angle_alpha   90.00
_cell.angle_beta   90.00
_cell.angle_gamma   90.00
#
_symmetry.space_group_name_H-M   'P 1'
#
loop_
_entity.id
_entity.type
_entity.pdbx_description
1 polymer ?
#
loop_
_entity_poly.entity_id
_entity_poly.type
_entity_poly.pdbx_seq_one_letter_code
_entity_poly.pdbx_strand_id
1 'polypeptide(L)'
;MTRLLAKHFGWTPHYEEVDHNPYLDSFYEDMQRWSFNIQIFFLNSRFRQVIDIRNSGKDVIQDRTIYEDAMIFAPNLYSMGLMESRDFENYRSLFDLMSKFLQAPDLLIYLRASVPTLIRQIAKRNRDFEQSIRLDYLSNLNDRYEEWISGYKEGKLLIIESDNLELENPEDLGGIIEKIEASLNGLF
;
A
#
# COMPACT_ATOMS: atom_id res chain seq x y z
N MET A 1 -2.59 -2.56 -12.10
CA MET A 1 -2.03 -3.88 -11.76
C MET A 1 -3.07 -4.79 -11.16
N THR A 2 -3.56 -4.55 -9.93
CA THR A 2 -4.52 -5.41 -9.18
C THR A 2 -5.68 -5.94 -10.02
N ARG A 3 -6.38 -5.06 -10.77
CA ARG A 3 -7.49 -5.47 -11.67
C ARG A 3 -7.07 -6.45 -12.76
N LEU A 4 -5.89 -6.25 -13.35
CA LEU A 4 -5.39 -7.11 -14.45
C LEU A 4 -5.01 -8.49 -13.92
N LEU A 5 -4.31 -8.55 -12.80
CA LEU A 5 -3.93 -9.80 -12.15
C LEU A 5 -5.16 -10.55 -11.61
N ALA A 6 -6.10 -9.85 -10.97
CA ALA A 6 -7.36 -10.44 -10.51
C ALA A 6 -8.11 -11.12 -11.66
N LYS A 7 -8.19 -10.44 -12.83
CA LYS A 7 -8.84 -10.98 -14.02
C LYS A 7 -8.10 -12.22 -14.57
N HIS A 8 -6.76 -12.19 -14.59
CA HIS A 8 -5.96 -13.28 -15.14
C HIS A 8 -6.05 -14.54 -14.26
N PHE A 9 -5.85 -14.38 -12.94
CA PHE A 9 -5.82 -15.51 -12.01
C PHE A 9 -7.20 -15.94 -11.48
N GLY A 10 -8.26 -15.19 -11.77
CA GLY A 10 -9.60 -15.42 -11.20
C GLY A 10 -9.69 -15.06 -9.71
N TRP A 11 -8.78 -14.25 -9.19
CA TRP A 11 -8.76 -13.82 -7.80
C TRP A 11 -9.76 -12.71 -7.51
N THR A 12 -10.23 -12.65 -6.26
CA THR A 12 -11.10 -11.56 -5.80
C THR A 12 -10.26 -10.32 -5.47
N PRO A 13 -10.47 -9.18 -6.14
CA PRO A 13 -9.72 -7.95 -5.85
C PRO A 13 -10.30 -7.22 -4.63
N HIS A 14 -9.42 -6.77 -3.73
CA HIS A 14 -9.71 -5.82 -2.67
C HIS A 14 -8.92 -4.53 -2.92
N TYR A 15 -9.64 -3.44 -3.15
CA TYR A 15 -9.05 -2.13 -3.43
C TYR A 15 -9.00 -1.27 -2.17
N GLU A 16 -8.13 -0.26 -2.20
CA GLU A 16 -8.11 0.79 -1.19
C GLU A 16 -9.41 1.60 -1.21
N GLU A 17 -10.00 1.84 -0.04
CA GLU A 17 -11.21 2.66 0.10
C GLU A 17 -10.85 4.16 0.04
N VAL A 18 -10.52 4.65 -1.14
CA VAL A 18 -10.20 6.06 -1.38
C VAL A 18 -11.46 6.89 -1.57
N ASP A 19 -12.38 6.40 -2.39
CA ASP A 19 -13.57 7.16 -2.83
C ASP A 19 -14.57 7.46 -1.71
N HIS A 20 -14.52 6.72 -0.61
CA HIS A 20 -15.41 6.88 0.55
C HIS A 20 -14.68 7.35 1.81
N ASN A 21 -13.42 7.80 1.68
CA ASN A 21 -12.66 8.30 2.81
C ASN A 21 -13.05 9.76 3.11
N PRO A 22 -13.74 10.02 4.25
CA PRO A 22 -14.25 11.36 4.56
C PRO A 22 -13.15 12.35 4.97
N TYR A 23 -11.91 11.87 5.15
CA TYR A 23 -10.79 12.69 5.63
C TYR A 23 -9.80 13.04 4.53
N LEU A 24 -9.91 12.46 3.31
CA LEU A 24 -8.86 12.50 2.34
C LEU A 24 -8.59 13.92 1.82
N ASP A 25 -9.64 14.64 1.43
CA ASP A 25 -9.52 16.03 0.96
C ASP A 25 -8.99 16.93 2.08
N SER A 26 -9.60 16.86 3.26
CA SER A 26 -9.19 17.63 4.44
C SER A 26 -7.74 17.33 4.85
N PHE A 27 -7.29 16.09 4.71
CA PHE A 27 -5.91 15.71 5.02
C PHE A 27 -4.91 16.41 4.10
N TYR A 28 -5.15 16.50 2.81
CA TYR A 28 -4.24 17.20 1.91
C TYR A 28 -4.29 18.73 2.07
N GLU A 29 -5.38 19.28 2.59
CA GLU A 29 -5.49 20.70 2.95
C GLU A 29 -4.73 21.01 4.25
N ASP A 30 -4.84 20.17 5.28
CA ASP A 30 -4.18 20.32 6.59
C ASP A 30 -3.74 18.96 7.12
N MET A 31 -2.56 18.51 6.68
CA MET A 31 -2.00 17.21 7.06
C MET A 31 -1.81 17.09 8.58
N GLN A 32 -1.38 18.16 9.26
CA GLN A 32 -1.13 18.14 10.70
C GLN A 32 -2.43 17.91 11.49
N ARG A 33 -3.50 18.58 11.09
CA ARG A 33 -4.80 18.43 11.75
C ARG A 33 -5.41 17.05 11.56
N TRP A 34 -5.28 16.46 10.37
CA TRP A 34 -6.03 15.29 9.97
C TRP A 34 -5.23 13.98 9.90
N SER A 35 -3.92 14.02 10.15
CA SER A 35 -3.04 12.85 10.06
C SER A 35 -3.51 11.67 10.89
N PHE A 36 -3.86 11.87 12.15
CA PHE A 36 -4.33 10.80 13.02
C PHE A 36 -5.68 10.24 12.53
N ASN A 37 -6.62 11.12 12.19
CA ASN A 37 -7.96 10.70 11.76
C ASN A 37 -7.92 9.83 10.50
N ILE A 38 -7.15 10.24 9.48
CA ILE A 38 -7.03 9.48 8.23
C ILE A 38 -6.33 8.13 8.45
N GLN A 39 -5.30 8.09 9.31
CA GLN A 39 -4.58 6.86 9.62
C GLN A 39 -5.47 5.87 10.40
N ILE A 40 -6.28 6.32 11.33
CA ILE A 40 -7.28 5.48 12.01
C ILE A 40 -8.35 4.98 11.04
N PHE A 41 -8.78 5.80 10.09
CA PHE A 41 -9.74 5.37 9.06
C PHE A 41 -9.15 4.24 8.20
N PHE A 42 -7.94 4.41 7.67
CA PHE A 42 -7.29 3.37 6.88
C PHE A 42 -7.02 2.10 7.70
N LEU A 43 -6.54 2.23 8.93
CA LEU A 43 -6.31 1.09 9.81
C LEU A 43 -7.59 0.26 10.02
N ASN A 44 -8.71 0.93 10.29
CA ASN A 44 -10.03 0.29 10.47
C ASN A 44 -10.51 -0.38 9.18
N SER A 45 -10.43 0.32 8.05
CA SER A 45 -10.83 -0.21 6.74
C SER A 45 -10.00 -1.46 6.37
N ARG A 46 -8.66 -1.38 6.50
CA ARG A 46 -7.76 -2.50 6.23
C ARG A 46 -8.01 -3.70 7.13
N PHE A 47 -8.23 -3.46 8.42
CA PHE A 47 -8.51 -4.55 9.35
C PHE A 47 -9.84 -5.24 9.02
N ARG A 48 -10.86 -4.50 8.61
CA ARG A 48 -12.10 -5.07 8.10
C ARG A 48 -11.86 -5.94 6.87
N GLN A 49 -11.07 -5.47 5.90
CA GLN A 49 -10.68 -6.26 4.74
C GLN A 49 -9.97 -7.56 5.14
N VAL A 50 -9.08 -7.53 6.14
CA VAL A 50 -8.43 -8.75 6.64
C VAL A 50 -9.45 -9.77 7.15
N ILE A 51 -10.46 -9.31 7.90
CA ILE A 51 -11.54 -10.19 8.40
C ILE A 51 -12.34 -10.77 7.22
N ASP A 52 -12.69 -9.95 6.25
CA ASP A 52 -13.46 -10.37 5.07
C ASP A 52 -12.68 -11.38 4.21
N ILE A 53 -11.39 -11.14 3.99
CA ILE A 53 -10.49 -12.06 3.27
C ILE A 53 -10.45 -13.41 3.96
N ARG A 54 -10.25 -13.46 5.28
CA ARG A 54 -10.22 -14.69 6.06
C ARG A 54 -11.53 -15.49 5.98
N ASN A 55 -12.65 -14.80 6.00
CA ASN A 55 -13.97 -15.42 5.98
C ASN A 55 -14.39 -15.84 4.57
N SER A 56 -13.77 -15.31 3.53
CA SER A 56 -14.15 -15.55 2.14
C SER A 56 -13.83 -16.98 1.66
N GLY A 57 -12.73 -17.55 2.14
CA GLY A 57 -12.18 -18.83 1.65
C GLY A 57 -11.77 -18.80 0.17
N LYS A 58 -11.54 -17.60 -0.39
CA LYS A 58 -11.17 -17.39 -1.79
C LYS A 58 -9.75 -16.89 -1.91
N ASP A 59 -9.15 -17.12 -3.08
CA ASP A 59 -7.92 -16.46 -3.45
C ASP A 59 -8.19 -14.97 -3.70
N VAL A 60 -7.35 -14.12 -3.12
CA VAL A 60 -7.53 -12.68 -3.08
C VAL A 60 -6.27 -11.96 -3.52
N ILE A 61 -6.44 -10.85 -4.22
CA ILE A 61 -5.39 -9.86 -4.43
C ILE A 61 -5.81 -8.55 -3.78
N GLN A 62 -4.97 -8.03 -2.89
CA GLN A 62 -5.25 -6.81 -2.14
C GLN A 62 -4.32 -5.68 -2.59
N ASP A 63 -4.87 -4.49 -2.78
CA ASP A 63 -4.13 -3.27 -3.07
C ASP A 63 -3.80 -2.57 -1.75
N ARG A 64 -2.55 -2.67 -1.35
CA ARG A 64 -1.99 -2.35 -0.03
C ARG A 64 -2.58 -3.20 1.10
N THR A 65 -1.75 -3.42 2.09
CA THR A 65 -2.10 -4.13 3.32
C THR A 65 -2.16 -3.16 4.50
N ILE A 66 -2.53 -3.65 5.66
CA ILE A 66 -2.48 -2.90 6.91
C ILE A 66 -1.04 -2.59 7.35
N TYR A 67 -0.05 -3.33 6.84
CA TYR A 67 1.36 -3.15 7.20
C TYR A 67 1.92 -1.84 6.65
N GLU A 68 1.58 -1.44 5.41
CA GLU A 68 2.04 -0.18 4.84
C GLU A 68 1.57 1.02 5.66
N ASP A 69 0.32 1.00 6.15
CA ASP A 69 -0.20 2.08 7.00
C ASP A 69 0.63 2.22 8.28
N ALA A 70 0.97 1.09 8.93
CA ALA A 70 1.67 1.07 10.20
C ALA A 70 3.19 1.23 10.09
N MET A 71 3.81 0.74 9.03
CA MET A 71 5.27 0.75 8.87
C MET A 71 5.78 1.93 8.05
N ILE A 72 4.92 2.54 7.23
CA ILE A 72 5.33 3.58 6.28
C ILE A 72 4.57 4.88 6.53
N PHE A 73 3.23 4.90 6.37
CA PHE A 73 2.46 6.15 6.35
C PHE A 73 2.41 6.83 7.72
N ALA A 74 1.99 6.15 8.77
CA ALA A 74 1.92 6.73 10.10
C ALA A 74 3.30 7.15 10.65
N PRO A 75 4.38 6.32 10.53
CA PRO A 75 5.72 6.74 10.89
C PRO A 75 6.24 7.92 10.07
N ASN A 76 5.87 8.03 8.78
CA ASN A 76 6.24 9.17 7.96
C ASN A 76 5.62 10.46 8.49
N LEU A 77 4.33 10.46 8.76
CA LEU A 77 3.62 11.61 9.31
C LEU A 77 4.21 12.03 10.66
N TYR A 78 4.52 11.07 11.53
CA TYR A 78 5.15 11.34 12.82
C TYR A 78 6.53 11.96 12.65
N SER A 79 7.41 11.40 11.83
CA SER A 79 8.78 11.91 11.63
C SER A 79 8.83 13.30 10.98
N MET A 80 7.82 13.64 10.19
CA MET A 80 7.66 14.96 9.60
C MET A 80 7.01 15.99 10.54
N GLY A 81 6.68 15.61 11.80
CA GLY A 81 6.00 16.48 12.75
C GLY A 81 4.53 16.76 12.40
N LEU A 82 3.94 15.95 11.51
CA LEU A 82 2.56 16.07 11.08
C LEU A 82 1.58 15.23 11.94
N MET A 83 2.11 14.40 12.84
CA MET A 83 1.36 13.65 13.84
C MET A 83 2.03 13.81 15.20
N GLU A 84 1.25 14.11 16.25
CA GLU A 84 1.79 14.24 17.60
C GLU A 84 2.22 12.87 18.18
N SER A 85 3.21 12.88 19.08
CA SER A 85 3.75 11.65 19.70
C SER A 85 2.67 10.80 20.36
N ARG A 86 1.76 11.42 21.14
CA ARG A 86 0.67 10.70 21.83
C ARG A 86 -0.28 10.02 20.84
N ASP A 87 -0.56 10.64 19.70
CA ASP A 87 -1.45 10.12 18.67
C ASP A 87 -0.76 8.97 17.92
N PHE A 88 0.53 9.11 17.62
CA PHE A 88 1.32 8.05 17.02
C PHE A 88 1.47 6.83 17.93
N GLU A 89 1.72 7.03 19.24
CA GLU A 89 1.80 5.96 20.23
C GLU A 89 0.47 5.23 20.37
N ASN A 90 -0.65 5.96 20.39
CA ASN A 90 -1.99 5.38 20.43
C ASN A 90 -2.30 4.58 19.16
N TYR A 91 -1.97 5.11 17.98
CA TYR A 91 -2.07 4.41 16.70
C TYR A 91 -1.27 3.10 16.70
N ARG A 92 -0.01 3.15 17.13
CA ARG A 92 0.85 1.96 17.22
C ARG A 92 0.31 0.91 18.17
N SER A 93 -0.13 1.33 19.35
CA SER A 93 -0.75 0.41 20.32
C SER A 93 -1.97 -0.31 19.75
N LEU A 94 -2.80 0.41 18.98
CA LEU A 94 -3.97 -0.20 18.31
C LEU A 94 -3.52 -1.17 17.23
N PHE A 95 -2.55 -0.80 16.39
CA PHE A 95 -2.00 -1.70 15.37
C PHE A 95 -1.40 -2.96 16.01
N ASP A 96 -0.64 -2.83 17.10
CA ASP A 96 -0.02 -3.96 17.81
C ASP A 96 -1.06 -4.94 18.37
N LEU A 97 -2.24 -4.46 18.77
CA LEU A 97 -3.36 -5.32 19.14
C LEU A 97 -3.95 -6.05 17.93
N MET A 98 -4.16 -5.33 16.83
CA MET A 98 -4.72 -5.89 15.59
C MET A 98 -3.75 -6.87 14.92
N SER A 99 -2.44 -6.61 15.00
CA SER A 99 -1.40 -7.43 14.35
C SER A 99 -1.40 -8.88 14.83
N LYS A 100 -1.86 -9.16 16.05
CA LYS A 100 -2.02 -10.52 16.59
C LYS A 100 -3.02 -11.38 15.79
N PHE A 101 -3.86 -10.75 15.01
CA PHE A 101 -4.85 -11.40 14.15
C PHE A 101 -4.46 -11.40 12.68
N LEU A 102 -3.30 -10.82 12.32
CA LEU A 102 -2.82 -10.76 10.96
C LEU A 102 -2.08 -12.05 10.58
N GLN A 103 -2.07 -12.32 9.31
CA GLN A 103 -1.21 -13.31 8.66
C GLN A 103 -0.52 -12.62 7.50
N ALA A 104 0.73 -12.97 7.27
CA ALA A 104 1.42 -12.49 6.09
C ALA A 104 0.71 -12.97 4.81
N PRO A 105 0.75 -12.20 3.73
CA PRO A 105 0.29 -12.68 2.44
C PRO A 105 1.18 -13.83 1.93
N ASP A 106 0.61 -14.73 1.13
CA ASP A 106 1.38 -15.81 0.48
C ASP A 106 2.48 -15.26 -0.44
N LEU A 107 2.23 -14.07 -1.01
CA LEU A 107 3.19 -13.32 -1.81
C LEU A 107 2.93 -11.82 -1.66
N LEU A 108 3.96 -11.08 -1.25
CA LEU A 108 3.99 -9.61 -1.33
C LEU A 108 4.62 -9.20 -2.66
N ILE A 109 3.90 -8.42 -3.45
CA ILE A 109 4.40 -7.85 -4.71
C ILE A 109 4.69 -6.37 -4.49
N TYR A 110 5.94 -5.98 -4.56
CA TYR A 110 6.36 -4.58 -4.48
C TYR A 110 6.67 -4.01 -5.86
N LEU A 111 5.92 -2.99 -6.25
CA LEU A 111 6.16 -2.23 -7.47
C LEU A 111 7.14 -1.10 -7.15
N ARG A 112 8.43 -1.35 -7.38
CA ARG A 112 9.48 -0.36 -7.14
C ARG A 112 9.44 0.70 -8.22
N ALA A 113 9.38 1.97 -7.82
CA ALA A 113 9.42 3.10 -8.74
C ALA A 113 10.31 4.21 -8.20
N SER A 114 10.99 4.92 -9.09
CA SER A 114 11.68 6.16 -8.75
C SER A 114 10.69 7.29 -8.46
N VAL A 115 11.10 8.26 -7.63
CA VAL A 115 10.27 9.45 -7.33
C VAL A 115 9.78 10.17 -8.58
N PRO A 116 10.60 10.39 -9.64
CA PRO A 116 10.11 10.95 -10.90
C PRO A 116 8.99 10.13 -11.55
N THR A 117 9.07 8.81 -11.49
CA THR A 117 8.01 7.94 -12.00
C THR A 117 6.74 8.04 -11.17
N LEU A 118 6.84 8.09 -9.84
CA LEU A 118 5.70 8.30 -8.94
C LEU A 118 4.98 9.61 -9.26
N ILE A 119 5.72 10.70 -9.46
CA ILE A 119 5.16 12.01 -9.86
C ILE A 119 4.40 11.90 -11.19
N ARG A 120 5.00 11.25 -12.20
CA ARG A 120 4.31 11.03 -13.49
C ARG A 120 3.02 10.23 -13.34
N GLN A 121 3.03 9.17 -12.51
CA GLN A 121 1.86 8.33 -12.26
C GLN A 121 0.76 9.09 -11.51
N ILE A 122 1.11 9.92 -10.53
CA ILE A 122 0.18 10.79 -9.80
C ILE A 122 -0.45 11.78 -10.79
N ALA A 123 0.35 12.46 -11.61
CA ALA A 123 -0.14 13.39 -12.62
C ALA A 123 -1.07 12.71 -13.66
N LYS A 124 -0.75 11.46 -14.07
CA LYS A 124 -1.56 10.68 -15.01
C LYS A 124 -2.93 10.32 -14.41
N ARG A 125 -2.99 10.04 -13.10
CA ARG A 125 -4.26 9.74 -12.41
C ARG A 125 -5.17 10.95 -12.27
N ASN A 126 -4.58 12.15 -12.21
CA ASN A 126 -5.26 13.44 -12.17
C ASN A 126 -6.38 13.52 -11.10
N ARG A 127 -6.08 13.07 -9.88
CA ARG A 127 -6.96 13.23 -8.73
C ARG A 127 -6.77 14.61 -8.12
N ASP A 128 -7.85 15.35 -7.87
CA ASP A 128 -7.80 16.75 -7.43
C ASP A 128 -7.01 16.91 -6.12
N PHE A 129 -7.23 16.05 -5.14
CA PHE A 129 -6.54 16.09 -3.85
C PHE A 129 -5.04 15.73 -3.93
N GLU A 130 -4.61 15.00 -4.96
CA GLU A 130 -3.20 14.63 -5.16
C GLU A 130 -2.36 15.78 -5.76
N GLN A 131 -2.98 16.84 -6.29
CA GLN A 131 -2.26 17.96 -6.91
C GLN A 131 -1.43 18.78 -5.91
N SER A 132 -1.77 18.71 -4.62
CA SER A 132 -1.06 19.40 -3.53
C SER A 132 -0.02 18.52 -2.82
N ILE A 133 0.27 17.32 -3.31
CA ILE A 133 1.26 16.43 -2.69
C ILE A 133 2.65 17.08 -2.71
N ARG A 134 3.23 17.23 -1.52
CA ARG A 134 4.57 17.78 -1.35
C ARG A 134 5.62 16.77 -1.79
N LEU A 135 6.64 17.25 -2.50
CA LEU A 135 7.73 16.41 -2.99
C LEU A 135 8.52 15.73 -1.86
N ASP A 136 8.78 16.47 -0.76
CA ASP A 136 9.46 15.92 0.42
C ASP A 136 8.65 14.79 1.08
N TYR A 137 7.33 14.93 1.15
CA TYR A 137 6.44 13.87 1.65
C TYR A 137 6.53 12.61 0.79
N LEU A 138 6.48 12.76 -0.53
CA LEU A 138 6.56 11.64 -1.47
C LEU A 138 7.93 10.95 -1.43
N SER A 139 9.02 11.73 -1.35
CA SER A 139 10.38 11.19 -1.24
C SER A 139 10.56 10.40 0.05
N ASN A 140 10.13 10.96 1.19
CA ASN A 140 10.21 10.26 2.47
C ASN A 140 9.39 8.96 2.50
N LEU A 141 8.21 8.95 1.85
CA LEU A 141 7.44 7.71 1.70
C LEU A 141 8.21 6.67 0.89
N ASN A 142 8.81 7.07 -0.22
CA ASN A 142 9.58 6.16 -1.07
C ASN A 142 10.77 5.55 -0.31
N ASP A 143 11.51 6.37 0.45
CA ASP A 143 12.65 5.90 1.25
C ASP A 143 12.18 4.88 2.32
N ARG A 144 11.03 5.11 2.95
CA ARG A 144 10.46 4.19 3.93
C ARG A 144 9.97 2.88 3.31
N TYR A 145 9.44 2.93 2.08
CA TYR A 145 9.13 1.72 1.32
C TYR A 145 10.38 0.90 1.07
N GLU A 146 11.46 1.50 0.60
CA GLU A 146 12.74 0.81 0.36
C GLU A 146 13.31 0.21 1.67
N GLU A 147 13.26 0.96 2.78
CA GLU A 147 13.70 0.46 4.08
C GLU A 147 12.86 -0.75 4.53
N TRP A 148 11.53 -0.65 4.47
CA TRP A 148 10.63 -1.73 4.86
C TRP A 148 10.82 -2.98 4.00
N ILE A 149 10.91 -2.81 2.67
CA ILE A 149 11.09 -3.91 1.73
C ILE A 149 12.46 -4.58 1.90
N SER A 150 13.52 -3.82 2.16
CA SER A 150 14.86 -4.38 2.40
C SER A 150 14.91 -5.25 3.67
N GLY A 151 14.07 -4.96 4.65
CA GLY A 151 13.94 -5.70 5.90
C GLY A 151 12.82 -6.74 5.93
N TYR A 152 12.05 -6.89 4.86
CA TYR A 152 10.88 -7.76 4.84
C TYR A 152 11.22 -9.24 5.02
N LYS A 153 10.63 -9.90 6.03
CA LYS A 153 10.87 -11.30 6.37
C LYS A 153 9.58 -12.10 6.65
N GLU A 154 8.43 -11.47 6.48
CA GLU A 154 7.13 -12.05 6.88
C GLU A 154 6.67 -13.15 5.91
N GLY A 155 7.19 -13.17 4.67
CA GLY A 155 6.80 -14.13 3.65
C GLY A 155 7.56 -13.97 2.34
N LYS A 156 7.01 -14.53 1.27
CA LYS A 156 7.58 -14.37 -0.07
C LYS A 156 7.46 -12.93 -0.55
N LEU A 157 8.52 -12.42 -1.17
CA LEU A 157 8.59 -11.06 -1.72
C LEU A 157 8.98 -11.12 -3.20
N LEU A 158 8.19 -10.49 -4.06
CA LEU A 158 8.50 -10.26 -5.46
C LEU A 158 8.65 -8.76 -5.71
N ILE A 159 9.83 -8.32 -6.12
CA ILE A 159 10.09 -6.93 -6.50
C ILE A 159 9.99 -6.80 -8.02
N ILE A 160 9.19 -5.85 -8.48
CA ILE A 160 8.99 -5.54 -9.90
C ILE A 160 9.41 -4.09 -10.12
N GLU A 161 10.46 -3.89 -10.92
CA GLU A 161 10.89 -2.55 -11.35
C GLU A 161 9.85 -1.97 -12.29
N SER A 162 9.29 -0.82 -11.92
CA SER A 162 8.13 -0.26 -12.62
C SER A 162 8.39 1.07 -13.34
N ASP A 163 9.63 1.54 -13.37
CA ASP A 163 9.98 2.81 -14.01
C ASP A 163 9.66 2.85 -15.51
N ASN A 164 9.85 1.72 -16.19
CA ASN A 164 9.62 1.56 -17.63
C ASN A 164 8.49 0.58 -17.94
N LEU A 165 7.68 0.23 -16.94
CA LEU A 165 6.65 -0.78 -17.07
C LEU A 165 5.38 -0.19 -17.72
N GLU A 166 4.95 -0.82 -18.81
CA GLU A 166 3.71 -0.48 -19.52
C GLU A 166 2.70 -1.64 -19.38
N LEU A 167 1.79 -1.53 -18.41
CA LEU A 167 0.80 -2.58 -18.13
C LEU A 167 -0.18 -2.84 -19.29
N GLU A 168 -0.26 -1.94 -20.25
CA GLU A 168 -1.03 -2.09 -21.47
C GLU A 168 -0.28 -2.92 -22.53
N ASN A 169 1.04 -3.08 -22.35
CA ASN A 169 1.87 -3.96 -23.19
C ASN A 169 1.68 -5.42 -22.73
N PRO A 170 1.24 -6.33 -23.61
CA PRO A 170 1.05 -7.74 -23.27
C PRO A 170 2.34 -8.47 -22.84
N GLU A 171 3.49 -8.07 -23.35
CA GLU A 171 4.77 -8.68 -23.00
C GLU A 171 5.17 -8.35 -21.55
N ASP A 172 5.01 -7.08 -21.14
CA ASP A 172 5.29 -6.65 -19.77
C ASP A 172 4.37 -7.35 -18.76
N LEU A 173 3.08 -7.37 -19.07
CA LEU A 173 2.10 -8.05 -18.21
C LEU A 173 2.36 -9.55 -18.16
N GLY A 174 2.69 -10.20 -19.28
CA GLY A 174 3.04 -11.61 -19.36
C GLY A 174 4.25 -11.95 -18.49
N GLY A 175 5.32 -11.16 -18.57
CA GLY A 175 6.52 -11.35 -17.76
C GLY A 175 6.27 -11.17 -16.26
N ILE A 176 5.31 -10.32 -15.86
CA ILE A 176 4.90 -10.20 -14.45
C ILE A 176 4.14 -11.45 -14.01
N ILE A 177 3.20 -11.92 -14.81
CA ILE A 177 2.41 -13.11 -14.51
C ILE A 177 3.32 -14.32 -14.30
N GLU A 178 4.27 -14.56 -15.21
CA GLU A 178 5.25 -15.64 -15.10
C GLU A 178 6.07 -15.56 -13.78
N LYS A 179 6.52 -14.36 -13.39
CA LYS A 179 7.23 -14.17 -12.12
C LYS A 179 6.35 -14.46 -10.90
N ILE A 180 5.08 -14.08 -10.94
CA ILE A 180 4.13 -14.37 -9.85
C ILE A 180 3.90 -15.87 -9.74
N GLU A 181 3.64 -16.56 -10.84
CA GLU A 181 3.44 -18.01 -10.87
C GLU A 181 4.67 -18.76 -10.35
N ALA A 182 5.85 -18.36 -10.80
CA ALA A 182 7.10 -18.95 -10.36
C ALA A 182 7.32 -18.74 -8.84
N SER A 183 7.03 -17.54 -8.35
CA SER A 183 7.15 -17.22 -6.92
C SER A 183 6.15 -18.02 -6.06
N LEU A 184 4.90 -18.16 -6.50
CA LEU A 184 3.88 -18.92 -5.78
C LEU A 184 4.20 -20.41 -5.77
N ASN A 185 4.66 -20.97 -6.89
CA ASN A 185 4.96 -22.40 -7.05
C ASN A 185 6.34 -22.81 -6.49
N GLY A 186 7.12 -21.87 -5.96
CA GLY A 186 8.42 -22.16 -5.37
C GLY A 186 9.49 -22.57 -6.39
N LEU A 187 9.44 -21.99 -7.60
CA LEU A 187 10.38 -22.25 -8.70
C LEU A 187 11.63 -21.35 -8.66
N PHE A 188 11.81 -20.56 -7.58
CA PHE A 188 13.00 -19.76 -7.28
C PHE A 188 13.48 -19.97 -5.86
#